data_c979c0da129bf948b4c09d210847654f
#
_entry.id   c979c0da129bf948b4c09d210847654f
#
_cell.length_a   1.000
_cell.length_b   1.000
_cell.length_c   1.000
_cell.angle_alpha   90.00
_cell.angle_beta   90.00
_cell.angle_gamma   90.00
#
_symmetry.space_group_name_H-M   'P 1'
#
loop_
_entity.id
_entity.type
_entity.pdbx_description
1 polymer ?
#
loop_
_entity_poly.entity_id
_entity_poly.type
_entity_poly.pdbx_seq_one_letter_code
_entity_poly.pdbx_strand_id
1 'polypeptide(L)'
;DVDKRQQVDRFMLKVVIDYPKLEEEKLIIRQNINGEKFNVKPILKAEEIIEARKVVRQVYLDEKIERYIVDIVFATRFPEKYDLKELKDMIGFGGSPRASINLALAARTYAFIKRRGYVIPEDVRAVAHDVLRHRIGLTYEAEANNMTSDEIISKILNKVEVP
;
A
#
# COMPACT_ATOMS: atom_id res chain seq x y z
N ASP A 1 -21.85 9.74 -0.29
CA ASP A 1 -21.02 8.93 0.60
C ASP A 1 -19.60 9.49 0.86
N VAL A 2 -19.48 10.83 0.92
CA VAL A 2 -18.20 11.54 1.20
C VAL A 2 -17.68 11.16 2.60
N ASP A 3 -18.57 10.99 3.58
CA ASP A 3 -18.20 10.67 4.98
C ASP A 3 -17.53 9.30 5.12
N LYS A 4 -17.99 8.28 4.40
CA LYS A 4 -17.35 6.95 4.42
C LYS A 4 -15.94 6.99 3.84
N ARG A 5 -15.71 7.78 2.79
CA ARG A 5 -14.41 7.93 2.12
C ARG A 5 -13.39 8.61 3.02
N GLN A 6 -13.77 9.67 3.74
CA GLN A 6 -12.90 10.35 4.71
C GLN A 6 -12.48 9.45 5.87
N GLN A 7 -13.34 8.53 6.29
CA GLN A 7 -13.03 7.55 7.33
C GLN A 7 -12.02 6.50 6.84
N VAL A 8 -12.15 6.05 5.60
CA VAL A 8 -11.24 5.04 5.01
C VAL A 8 -9.83 5.61 4.81
N ASP A 9 -9.66 6.90 4.48
CA ASP A 9 -8.35 7.55 4.33
C ASP A 9 -7.50 7.55 5.62
N ARG A 10 -8.12 7.33 6.78
CA ARG A 10 -7.40 7.23 8.08
C ARG A 10 -6.66 5.92 8.26
N PHE A 11 -7.09 4.85 7.60
CA PHE A 11 -6.41 3.56 7.68
C PHE A 11 -5.10 3.59 6.90
N MET A 12 -4.03 3.06 7.49
CA MET A 12 -2.71 3.08 6.88
C MET A 12 -2.66 2.25 5.60
N LEU A 13 -3.19 1.03 5.65
CA LEU A 13 -3.17 0.04 4.58
C LEU A 13 -4.58 -0.51 4.32
N LYS A 14 -4.86 -0.83 3.06
CA LYS A 14 -5.96 -1.69 2.63
C LYS A 14 -5.38 -2.93 1.96
N VAL A 15 -5.29 -4.01 2.70
CA VAL A 15 -4.80 -5.29 2.20
C VAL A 15 -5.94 -6.04 1.52
N VAL A 16 -5.68 -6.60 0.35
CA VAL A 16 -6.61 -7.49 -0.35
C VAL A 16 -6.24 -8.93 -0.01
N ILE A 17 -7.22 -9.67 0.48
CA ILE A 17 -7.11 -11.10 0.75
C ILE A 17 -7.96 -11.82 -0.27
N ASP A 18 -7.36 -12.70 -1.02
CA ASP A 18 -8.03 -13.53 -2.03
C ASP A 18 -8.42 -14.89 -1.45
N TYR A 19 -9.20 -15.65 -2.21
CA TYR A 19 -9.54 -17.01 -1.85
C TYR A 19 -8.29 -17.91 -1.80
N PRO A 20 -8.31 -18.95 -0.93
CA PRO A 20 -7.22 -19.91 -0.89
C PRO A 20 -7.09 -20.68 -2.23
N LYS A 21 -5.89 -21.10 -2.54
CA LYS A 21 -5.64 -21.97 -3.70
C LYS A 21 -6.21 -23.36 -3.45
N LEU A 22 -6.45 -24.12 -4.51
CA LEU A 22 -7.05 -25.45 -4.45
C LEU A 22 -6.39 -26.40 -3.42
N GLU A 23 -5.07 -26.38 -3.34
CA GLU A 23 -4.34 -27.24 -2.40
C GLU A 23 -4.44 -26.72 -0.94
N GLU A 24 -4.52 -25.42 -0.76
CA GLU A 24 -4.75 -24.79 0.56
C GLU A 24 -6.16 -25.08 1.05
N GLU A 25 -7.16 -25.04 0.17
CA GLU A 25 -8.54 -25.35 0.50
C GLU A 25 -8.71 -26.83 0.91
N LYS A 26 -8.02 -27.75 0.26
CA LYS A 26 -7.94 -29.16 0.70
C LYS A 26 -7.37 -29.30 2.11
N LEU A 27 -6.32 -28.52 2.44
CA LEU A 27 -5.75 -28.50 3.79
C LEU A 27 -6.75 -27.97 4.82
N ILE A 28 -7.45 -26.88 4.50
CA ILE A 28 -8.50 -26.29 5.34
C ILE A 28 -9.59 -27.31 5.64
N ILE A 29 -10.06 -28.06 4.62
CA ILE A 29 -11.06 -29.11 4.80
C ILE A 29 -10.54 -30.21 5.75
N ARG A 30 -9.34 -30.74 5.52
CA ARG A 30 -8.75 -31.80 6.35
C ARG A 30 -8.60 -31.37 7.80
N GLN A 31 -8.13 -30.15 8.04
CA GLN A 31 -7.92 -29.59 9.37
C GLN A 31 -9.23 -29.42 10.12
N ASN A 32 -10.27 -28.95 9.46
CA ASN A 32 -11.56 -28.69 10.12
C ASN A 32 -12.38 -29.97 10.35
N ILE A 33 -12.33 -30.94 9.44
CA ILE A 33 -13.07 -32.21 9.58
C ILE A 33 -12.43 -33.08 10.67
N ASN A 34 -11.11 -33.08 10.78
CA ASN A 34 -10.39 -33.91 11.77
C ASN A 34 -10.38 -33.29 13.18
N GLY A 35 -10.93 -32.09 13.36
CA GLY A 35 -11.01 -31.44 14.66
C GLY A 35 -9.65 -31.05 15.26
N GLU A 36 -8.62 -30.91 14.41
CA GLU A 36 -7.27 -30.49 14.84
C GLU A 36 -7.33 -29.09 15.43
N LYS A 37 -7.09 -28.98 16.74
CA LYS A 37 -6.98 -27.68 17.40
C LYS A 37 -5.57 -27.12 17.19
N PHE A 38 -5.46 -26.01 16.49
CA PHE A 38 -4.19 -25.29 16.39
C PHE A 38 -3.83 -24.67 17.74
N ASN A 39 -2.71 -25.09 18.29
CA ASN A 39 -2.14 -24.45 19.46
C ASN A 39 -1.26 -23.27 19.03
N VAL A 40 -1.87 -22.10 18.87
CA VAL A 40 -1.16 -20.86 18.51
C VAL A 40 -0.39 -20.38 19.75
N LYS A 41 0.94 -20.35 19.62
CA LYS A 41 1.83 -19.81 20.64
C LYS A 41 2.21 -18.37 20.33
N PRO A 42 2.31 -17.47 21.32
CA PRO A 42 2.81 -16.12 21.10
C PRO A 42 4.29 -16.17 20.67
N ILE A 43 4.63 -15.47 19.60
CA ILE A 43 6.00 -15.39 19.07
C ILE A 43 6.69 -14.11 19.54
N LEU A 44 5.93 -13.03 19.75
CA LEU A 44 6.43 -11.72 20.17
C LEU A 44 5.65 -11.22 21.39
N LYS A 45 6.33 -10.49 22.24
CA LYS A 45 5.71 -9.75 23.35
C LYS A 45 5.31 -8.34 22.89
N ALA A 46 4.34 -7.72 23.56
CA ALA A 46 3.90 -6.37 23.25
C ALA A 46 5.04 -5.34 23.37
N GLU A 47 5.93 -5.51 24.35
CA GLU A 47 7.10 -4.66 24.59
C GLU A 47 8.07 -4.70 23.41
N GLU A 48 8.28 -5.87 22.80
CA GLU A 48 9.16 -6.05 21.63
C GLU A 48 8.59 -5.31 20.41
N ILE A 49 7.27 -5.30 20.24
CA ILE A 49 6.61 -4.54 19.16
C ILE A 49 6.76 -3.03 19.40
N ILE A 50 6.61 -2.57 20.64
CA ILE A 50 6.79 -1.15 20.99
C ILE A 50 8.23 -0.72 20.74
N GLU A 51 9.21 -1.56 21.06
CA GLU A 51 10.62 -1.27 20.80
C GLU A 51 10.93 -1.25 19.28
N ALA A 52 10.42 -2.24 18.54
CA ALA A 52 10.55 -2.25 17.08
C ALA A 52 10.01 -0.97 16.43
N ARG A 53 8.89 -0.42 16.94
CA ARG A 53 8.34 0.87 16.45
C ARG A 53 9.30 2.05 16.65
N LYS A 54 10.10 2.05 17.71
CA LYS A 54 11.12 3.09 17.93
C LYS A 54 12.27 2.94 16.92
N VAL A 55 12.71 1.70 16.68
CA VAL A 55 13.76 1.41 15.69
C VAL A 55 13.31 1.76 14.28
N VAL A 56 12.08 1.44 13.89
CA VAL A 56 11.51 1.80 12.57
C VAL A 56 11.59 3.32 12.31
N ARG A 57 11.39 4.14 13.34
CA ARG A 57 11.50 5.60 13.20
C ARG A 57 12.93 6.08 12.90
N GLN A 58 13.94 5.28 13.22
CA GLN A 58 15.36 5.57 12.97
C GLN A 58 15.82 5.11 11.59
N VAL A 59 15.01 4.31 10.88
CA VAL A 59 15.32 3.91 9.49
C VAL A 59 15.45 5.17 8.64
N TYR A 60 16.63 5.32 8.00
CA TYR A 60 16.95 6.50 7.21
C TYR A 60 16.09 6.58 5.95
N LEU A 61 15.57 7.76 5.68
CA LEU A 61 14.82 8.08 4.48
C LEU A 61 15.53 9.24 3.79
N ASP A 62 16.13 8.96 2.65
CA ASP A 62 16.84 9.96 1.84
C ASP A 62 15.86 10.96 1.21
N GLU A 63 16.31 12.21 1.03
CA GLU A 63 15.50 13.28 0.42
C GLU A 63 15.02 12.91 -1.00
N LYS A 64 15.82 12.18 -1.77
CA LYS A 64 15.43 11.68 -3.09
C LYS A 64 14.26 10.68 -2.99
N ILE A 65 14.24 9.83 -1.97
CA ILE A 65 13.13 8.89 -1.73
C ILE A 65 11.90 9.65 -1.24
N GLU A 66 12.07 10.67 -0.39
CA GLU A 66 10.95 11.55 0.00
C GLU A 66 10.34 12.22 -1.23
N ARG A 67 11.18 12.74 -2.12
CA ARG A 67 10.73 13.33 -3.38
C ARG A 67 9.99 12.33 -4.25
N TYR A 68 10.52 11.13 -4.41
CA TYR A 68 9.88 10.04 -5.17
C TYR A 68 8.49 9.70 -4.62
N ILE A 69 8.35 9.60 -3.28
CA ILE A 69 7.06 9.38 -2.62
C ILE A 69 6.08 10.52 -2.94
N VAL A 70 6.53 11.75 -2.87
CA VAL A 70 5.70 12.93 -3.19
C VAL A 70 5.30 12.91 -4.65
N ASP A 71 6.20 12.61 -5.58
CA ASP A 71 5.92 12.55 -7.01
C ASP A 71 4.88 11.46 -7.34
N ILE A 72 4.97 10.27 -6.74
CA ILE A 72 3.93 9.24 -6.86
C ILE A 72 2.56 9.77 -6.44
N VAL A 73 2.47 10.41 -5.27
CA VAL A 73 1.19 10.92 -4.75
C VAL A 73 0.69 12.10 -5.59
N PHE A 74 1.57 12.98 -6.05
CA PHE A 74 1.21 14.09 -6.96
C PHE A 74 0.72 13.60 -8.31
N ALA A 75 1.31 12.53 -8.85
CA ALA A 75 0.82 11.91 -10.09
C ALA A 75 -0.63 11.40 -9.98
N THR A 76 -1.10 11.03 -8.77
CA THR A 76 -2.52 10.70 -8.57
C THR A 76 -3.45 11.92 -8.65
N ARG A 77 -2.95 13.15 -8.45
CA ARG A 77 -3.73 14.40 -8.48
C ARG A 77 -3.59 15.14 -9.80
N PHE A 78 -2.42 15.07 -10.39
CA PHE A 78 -2.02 15.83 -11.58
C PHE A 78 -1.31 14.89 -12.57
N PRO A 79 -1.98 13.84 -13.07
CA PRO A 79 -1.36 12.85 -13.94
C PRO A 79 -0.75 13.45 -15.20
N GLU A 80 -1.34 14.54 -15.71
CA GLU A 80 -0.86 15.23 -16.90
C GLU A 80 0.56 15.83 -16.74
N LYS A 81 1.00 16.10 -15.50
CA LYS A 81 2.36 16.59 -15.22
C LYS A 81 3.43 15.48 -15.26
N TYR A 82 2.99 14.24 -15.28
CA TYR A 82 3.83 13.03 -15.29
C TYR A 82 3.65 12.22 -16.58
N ASP A 83 3.20 12.87 -17.67
CA ASP A 83 2.90 12.23 -18.98
C ASP A 83 1.92 11.05 -18.87
N LEU A 84 0.95 11.16 -17.99
CA LEU A 84 -0.14 10.20 -17.77
C LEU A 84 -1.49 10.85 -18.12
N LYS A 85 -1.54 11.53 -19.25
CA LYS A 85 -2.73 12.29 -19.67
C LYS A 85 -3.99 11.43 -19.76
N GLU A 86 -3.84 10.16 -20.13
CA GLU A 86 -4.92 9.18 -20.20
C GLU A 86 -5.56 8.87 -18.84
N LEU A 87 -4.88 9.14 -17.74
CA LEU A 87 -5.42 8.93 -16.39
C LEU A 87 -6.24 10.12 -15.88
N LYS A 88 -6.18 11.28 -16.56
CA LYS A 88 -6.83 12.50 -16.09
C LYS A 88 -8.34 12.33 -15.93
N ASP A 89 -8.98 11.69 -16.90
CA ASP A 89 -10.41 11.46 -16.91
C ASP A 89 -10.82 10.18 -16.16
N MET A 90 -9.83 9.38 -15.72
CA MET A 90 -10.04 8.14 -14.97
C MET A 90 -9.97 8.34 -13.45
N ILE A 91 -9.29 9.38 -12.97
CA ILE A 91 -9.11 9.67 -11.54
C ILE A 91 -10.08 10.77 -11.12
N GLY A 92 -11.08 10.42 -10.32
CA GLY A 92 -12.03 11.38 -9.73
C GLY A 92 -11.42 12.19 -8.59
N PHE A 93 -10.55 11.57 -7.80
CA PHE A 93 -9.73 12.25 -6.77
C PHE A 93 -8.47 11.43 -6.46
N GLY A 94 -7.37 12.12 -6.21
CA GLY A 94 -6.08 11.54 -5.85
C GLY A 94 -5.81 11.50 -4.35
N GLY A 95 -4.66 10.95 -3.98
CA GLY A 95 -4.23 10.79 -2.59
C GLY A 95 -4.06 12.11 -1.85
N SER A 96 -4.49 12.18 -0.58
CA SER A 96 -4.27 13.30 0.34
C SER A 96 -2.80 13.32 0.83
N PRO A 97 -2.34 14.36 1.55
CA PRO A 97 -1.03 14.34 2.21
C PRO A 97 -0.81 13.13 3.15
N ARG A 98 -1.89 12.55 3.68
CA ARG A 98 -1.83 11.29 4.43
C ARG A 98 -1.28 10.13 3.60
N ALA A 99 -1.52 10.13 2.30
CA ALA A 99 -0.95 9.14 1.40
C ALA A 99 0.59 9.17 1.43
N SER A 100 1.20 10.36 1.31
CA SER A 100 2.66 10.52 1.36
C SER A 100 3.23 10.11 2.73
N ILE A 101 2.58 10.54 3.82
CA ILE A 101 2.99 10.19 5.19
C ILE A 101 2.93 8.66 5.39
N ASN A 102 1.83 8.04 5.02
CA ASN A 102 1.65 6.60 5.21
C ASN A 102 2.57 5.79 4.30
N LEU A 103 2.84 6.26 3.09
CA LEU A 103 3.77 5.61 2.17
C LEU A 103 5.21 5.64 2.73
N ALA A 104 5.64 6.77 3.29
CA ALA A 104 6.94 6.89 3.95
C ALA A 104 7.06 5.97 5.19
N LEU A 105 6.02 5.95 6.04
CA LEU A 105 6.01 5.08 7.23
C LEU A 105 5.98 3.60 6.87
N ALA A 106 5.19 3.20 5.88
CA ALA A 106 5.10 1.83 5.42
C ALA A 106 6.42 1.38 4.77
N ALA A 107 7.06 2.23 3.95
CA ALA A 107 8.35 1.94 3.33
C ALA A 107 9.47 1.76 4.38
N ARG A 108 9.53 2.63 5.41
CA ARG A 108 10.45 2.45 6.54
C ARG A 108 10.23 1.12 7.26
N THR A 109 8.97 0.76 7.50
CA THR A 109 8.61 -0.51 8.15
C THR A 109 9.01 -1.69 7.28
N TYR A 110 8.80 -1.60 5.97
CA TYR A 110 9.18 -2.65 5.02
C TYR A 110 10.70 -2.83 4.95
N ALA A 111 11.48 -1.73 4.89
CA ALA A 111 12.94 -1.76 4.96
C ALA A 111 13.44 -2.42 6.25
N PHE A 112 12.83 -2.08 7.41
CA PHE A 112 13.14 -2.70 8.71
C PHE A 112 12.90 -4.22 8.70
N ILE A 113 11.74 -4.67 8.18
CA ILE A 113 11.43 -6.10 8.03
C ILE A 113 12.46 -6.80 7.13
N LYS A 114 12.96 -6.09 6.11
CA LYS A 114 14.05 -6.56 5.23
C LYS A 114 15.44 -6.43 5.86
N ARG A 115 15.53 -6.07 7.15
CA ARG A 115 16.78 -5.91 7.92
C ARG A 115 17.72 -4.84 7.35
N ARG A 116 17.15 -3.75 6.81
CA ARG A 116 17.89 -2.60 6.32
C ARG A 116 17.63 -1.36 7.18
N GLY A 117 18.66 -0.57 7.40
CA GLY A 117 18.59 0.69 8.14
C GLY A 117 18.24 1.90 7.25
N TYR A 118 17.93 1.71 5.98
CA TYR A 118 17.58 2.75 5.03
C TYR A 118 16.54 2.25 4.02
N VAL A 119 15.75 3.19 3.49
CA VAL A 119 14.70 2.93 2.48
C VAL A 119 15.29 3.02 1.08
N ILE A 120 14.86 2.12 0.20
CA ILE A 120 15.14 2.15 -1.24
C ILE A 120 13.83 2.29 -2.03
N PRO A 121 13.86 2.68 -3.32
CA PRO A 121 12.66 2.84 -4.13
C PRO A 121 11.76 1.59 -4.18
N GLU A 122 12.36 0.40 -4.16
CA GLU A 122 11.65 -0.88 -4.18
C GLU A 122 10.76 -1.07 -2.93
N ASP A 123 11.15 -0.52 -1.78
CA ASP A 123 10.34 -0.58 -0.57
C ASP A 123 9.08 0.25 -0.71
N VAL A 124 9.21 1.44 -1.33
CA VAL A 124 8.07 2.31 -1.64
C VAL A 124 7.11 1.60 -2.60
N ARG A 125 7.65 1.00 -3.67
CA ARG A 125 6.86 0.26 -4.67
C ARG A 125 6.13 -0.94 -4.06
N ALA A 126 6.80 -1.68 -3.16
CA ALA A 126 6.25 -2.87 -2.52
C ALA A 126 4.98 -2.59 -1.69
N VAL A 127 4.88 -1.40 -1.08
CA VAL A 127 3.74 -1.03 -0.22
C VAL A 127 2.75 -0.07 -0.89
N ALA A 128 3.08 0.42 -2.10
CA ALA A 128 2.31 1.47 -2.76
C ALA A 128 0.84 1.10 -3.00
N HIS A 129 0.55 -0.12 -3.49
CA HIS A 129 -0.80 -0.57 -3.75
C HIS A 129 -1.64 -0.61 -2.46
N ASP A 130 -1.11 -1.19 -1.39
CA ASP A 130 -1.83 -1.30 -0.12
C ASP A 130 -2.08 0.06 0.55
N VAL A 131 -1.16 1.01 0.35
CA VAL A 131 -1.32 2.38 0.89
C VAL A 131 -2.26 3.23 0.04
N LEU A 132 -2.25 3.09 -1.29
CA LEU A 132 -2.91 4.03 -2.20
C LEU A 132 -4.28 3.57 -2.70
N ARG A 133 -4.57 2.25 -2.81
CA ARG A 133 -5.79 1.75 -3.47
C ARG A 133 -7.10 2.28 -2.89
N HIS A 134 -7.14 2.62 -1.62
CA HIS A 134 -8.31 3.18 -0.94
C HIS A 134 -8.29 4.72 -0.85
N ARG A 135 -7.28 5.35 -1.46
CA ARG A 135 -7.08 6.80 -1.48
C ARG A 135 -7.23 7.43 -2.86
N ILE A 136 -7.39 6.59 -3.87
CA ILE A 136 -7.65 7.02 -5.25
C ILE A 136 -9.09 6.66 -5.59
N GLY A 137 -9.89 7.66 -5.96
CA GLY A 137 -11.25 7.45 -6.42
C GLY A 137 -11.29 7.39 -7.95
N LEU A 138 -12.02 6.43 -8.45
CA LEU A 138 -12.26 6.26 -9.88
C LEU A 138 -13.44 7.15 -10.34
N THR A 139 -13.44 7.52 -11.61
CA THR A 139 -14.60 8.11 -12.28
C THR A 139 -15.52 7.00 -12.80
N TYR A 140 -16.75 7.35 -13.13
CA TYR A 140 -17.66 6.42 -13.83
C TYR A 140 -17.10 5.91 -15.15
N GLU A 141 -16.32 6.73 -15.85
CA GLU A 141 -15.64 6.35 -17.09
C GLU A 141 -14.59 5.27 -16.85
N ALA A 142 -13.79 5.39 -15.79
CA ALA A 142 -12.85 4.36 -15.39
C ALA A 142 -13.56 3.04 -15.04
N GLU A 143 -14.66 3.10 -14.29
CA GLU A 143 -15.47 1.93 -13.94
C GLU A 143 -16.09 1.28 -15.18
N ALA A 144 -16.59 2.07 -16.13
CA ALA A 144 -17.14 1.57 -17.40
C ALA A 144 -16.07 0.86 -18.26
N ASN A 145 -14.82 1.32 -18.17
CA ASN A 145 -13.67 0.69 -18.82
C ASN A 145 -13.06 -0.47 -18.02
N ASN A 146 -13.69 -0.90 -16.92
CA ASN A 146 -13.20 -1.93 -16.00
C ASN A 146 -11.81 -1.63 -15.41
N MET A 147 -11.42 -0.36 -15.37
CA MET A 147 -10.13 0.05 -14.80
C MET A 147 -10.19 0.03 -13.28
N THR A 148 -9.16 -0.53 -12.66
CA THR A 148 -9.04 -0.64 -11.20
C THR A 148 -8.08 0.40 -10.63
N SER A 149 -8.22 0.73 -9.34
CA SER A 149 -7.23 1.59 -8.65
C SER A 149 -5.82 0.98 -8.68
N ASP A 150 -5.71 -0.34 -8.64
CA ASP A 150 -4.40 -1.02 -8.69
C ASP A 150 -3.72 -0.88 -10.06
N GLU A 151 -4.48 -0.89 -11.15
CA GLU A 151 -3.95 -0.62 -12.49
C GLU A 151 -3.48 0.83 -12.64
N ILE A 152 -4.23 1.79 -12.10
CA ILE A 152 -3.82 3.21 -12.07
C ILE A 152 -2.52 3.37 -11.29
N ILE A 153 -2.43 2.77 -10.09
CA ILE A 153 -1.21 2.81 -9.27
C ILE A 153 -0.03 2.21 -10.04
N SER A 154 -0.24 1.06 -10.69
CA SER A 154 0.79 0.40 -11.49
C SER A 154 1.31 1.29 -12.64
N LYS A 155 0.42 1.98 -13.36
CA LYS A 155 0.79 2.94 -14.41
C LYS A 155 1.62 4.09 -13.85
N ILE A 156 1.21 4.65 -12.71
CA ILE A 156 1.93 5.73 -12.03
C ILE A 156 3.34 5.27 -11.61
N LEU A 157 3.44 4.11 -10.95
CA LEU A 157 4.73 3.55 -10.50
C LEU A 157 5.68 3.23 -11.65
N ASN A 158 5.16 2.92 -12.83
CA ASN A 158 5.98 2.63 -14.01
C ASN A 158 6.43 3.90 -14.76
N LYS A 159 5.76 5.04 -14.50
CA LYS A 159 6.04 6.29 -15.21
C LYS A 159 6.86 7.26 -14.36
N VAL A 160 6.61 7.32 -13.04
CA VAL A 160 7.35 8.22 -12.16
C VAL A 160 8.81 7.79 -12.11
N GLU A 161 9.71 8.76 -12.31
CA GLU A 161 11.15 8.53 -12.34
C GLU A 161 11.64 8.02 -10.99
N VAL A 162 12.44 6.96 -11.05
CA VAL A 162 13.05 6.32 -9.86
C VAL A 162 14.39 7.02 -9.60
N PRO A 163 14.67 7.49 -8.36
CA PRO A 163 15.89 8.20 -8.02
C PRO A 163 17.13 7.31 -8.01
#